data_07e003636487ccf2a8fbe711800d1683
#
_entry.id   07e003636487ccf2a8fbe711800d1683
#
_cell.length_a   1.000
_cell.length_b   1.000
_cell.length_c   1.000
_cell.angle_alpha   90.00
_cell.angle_beta   90.00
_cell.angle_gamma   90.00
#
_symmetry.space_group_name_H-M   'P 1'
#
loop_
_entity.id
_entity.type
_entity.pdbx_description
1 polymer ?
#
loop_
_entity_poly.entity_id
_entity_poly.type
_entity_poly.pdbx_seq_one_letter_code
_entity_poly.pdbx_strand_id
1 'polypeptide(L)'
;MLLTRTQIRRLVYAHGREILEHDHMAIERVCYQHGVVTTFAHSIRVACLSVWLADRLHLWNRVDLRSLIRAALLHDYFLYD
;
A
#
# COMPACT_ATOMS: atom_id res chain seq x y z
N MET A 1 -16.64 3.11 -13.95
CA MET A 1 -15.98 4.39 -13.63
C MET A 1 -14.64 4.14 -12.99
N LEU A 2 -13.62 4.85 -13.41
CA LEU A 2 -12.28 4.68 -12.85
C LEU A 2 -12.12 5.44 -11.54
N LEU A 3 -11.35 4.88 -10.63
CA LEU A 3 -11.07 5.49 -9.33
C LEU A 3 -10.17 6.71 -9.48
N THR A 4 -10.43 7.75 -8.71
CA THR A 4 -9.56 8.92 -8.63
C THR A 4 -8.40 8.65 -7.66
N ARG A 5 -7.36 9.51 -7.68
CA ARG A 5 -6.24 9.41 -6.73
C ARG A 5 -6.72 9.45 -5.29
N THR A 6 -7.64 10.36 -4.98
CA THR A 6 -8.19 10.48 -3.62
C THR A 6 -8.93 9.23 -3.19
N GLN A 7 -9.74 8.66 -4.09
CA GLN A 7 -10.46 7.43 -3.80
C GLN A 7 -9.51 6.25 -3.56
N ILE A 8 -8.48 6.13 -4.39
CA ILE A 8 -7.47 5.07 -4.24
C ILE A 8 -6.78 5.20 -2.87
N ARG A 9 -6.37 6.40 -2.51
CA ARG A 9 -5.71 6.67 -1.25
C ARG A 9 -6.58 6.29 -0.06
N ARG A 10 -7.86 6.66 -0.11
CA ARG A 10 -8.83 6.30 0.93
C ARG A 10 -8.99 4.79 1.06
N LEU A 11 -9.04 4.09 -0.06
CA LEU A 11 -9.16 2.62 -0.07
C LEU A 11 -7.93 1.97 0.55
N VAL A 12 -6.73 2.45 0.23
CA VAL A 12 -5.50 1.92 0.81
C VAL A 12 -5.50 2.08 2.33
N TYR A 13 -5.86 3.26 2.82
CA TYR A 13 -5.90 3.49 4.27
C TYR A 13 -7.02 2.70 4.96
N ALA A 14 -8.18 2.57 4.31
CA ALA A 14 -9.30 1.84 4.89
C ALA A 14 -9.00 0.34 5.01
N HIS A 15 -8.49 -0.27 3.95
CA HIS A 15 -8.24 -1.71 3.93
C HIS A 15 -6.91 -2.11 4.55
N GLY A 16 -5.96 -1.19 4.63
CA GLY A 16 -4.65 -1.45 5.20
C GLY A 16 -4.46 -0.93 6.62
N ARG A 17 -5.51 -0.42 7.25
CA ARG A 17 -5.43 0.28 8.53
C ARG A 17 -4.69 -0.51 9.60
N GLU A 18 -5.03 -1.78 9.79
CA GLU A 18 -4.41 -2.61 10.82
C GLU A 18 -2.90 -2.74 10.59
N ILE A 19 -2.49 -2.88 9.34
CA ILE A 19 -1.09 -2.99 8.96
C ILE A 19 -0.38 -1.66 9.21
N LEU A 20 -1.00 -0.55 8.80
CA LEU A 20 -0.40 0.77 8.91
C LEU A 20 -0.24 1.23 10.35
N GLU A 21 -1.08 0.74 11.25
CA GLU A 21 -1.03 1.07 12.67
C GLU A 21 -0.17 0.09 13.48
N HIS A 22 0.37 -0.96 12.86
CA HIS A 22 1.19 -1.94 13.56
C HIS A 22 2.55 -1.35 13.94
N ASP A 23 3.13 -1.81 15.05
CA ASP A 23 4.41 -1.34 15.57
C ASP A 23 5.55 -1.44 14.55
N HIS A 24 5.57 -2.49 13.75
CA HIS A 24 6.58 -2.67 12.71
C HIS A 24 6.53 -1.52 11.68
N MET A 25 5.34 -1.07 11.34
CA MET A 25 5.17 0.07 10.44
C MET A 25 5.66 1.38 11.07
N ALA A 26 5.59 1.50 12.39
CA ALA A 26 6.17 2.64 13.09
C ALA A 26 7.68 2.69 12.90
N ILE A 27 8.35 1.54 12.86
CA ILE A 27 9.78 1.46 12.55
C ILE A 27 10.03 1.87 11.10
N GLU A 28 9.21 1.41 10.17
CA GLU A 28 9.34 1.75 8.75
C GLU A 28 9.20 3.24 8.48
N ARG A 29 8.45 3.97 9.34
CA ARG A 29 8.29 5.42 9.18
C ARG A 29 9.59 6.19 9.35
N VAL A 30 10.56 5.63 10.08
CA VAL A 30 11.84 6.27 10.32
C VAL A 30 12.97 5.67 9.50
N CYS A 31 12.73 4.58 8.78
CA CYS A 31 13.70 3.96 7.89
C CYS A 31 13.61 4.59 6.50
N TYR A 32 14.75 4.81 5.87
CA TYR A 32 14.81 5.43 4.55
C TYR A 32 15.23 4.44 3.48
N GLN A 33 14.54 4.52 2.34
CA GLN A 33 15.00 3.89 1.11
C GLN A 33 15.49 5.01 0.20
N HIS A 34 16.62 4.77 -0.46
CA HIS A 34 17.19 5.74 -1.42
C HIS A 34 17.47 7.12 -0.81
N GLY A 35 17.60 7.18 0.50
CA GLY A 35 18.01 8.39 1.22
C GLY A 35 16.99 9.48 1.42
N VAL A 36 15.84 9.44 0.72
CA VAL A 36 14.86 10.53 0.79
C VAL A 36 13.42 10.07 1.00
N VAL A 37 13.11 8.79 0.81
CA VAL A 37 11.76 8.26 0.95
C VAL A 37 11.75 7.22 2.05
N THR A 38 10.86 7.37 3.03
CA THR A 38 10.73 6.37 4.09
C THR A 38 10.14 5.08 3.51
N THR A 39 10.48 3.95 4.13
CA THR A 39 9.91 2.65 3.75
C THR A 39 8.39 2.66 3.89
N PHE A 40 7.88 3.33 4.93
CA PHE A 40 6.44 3.50 5.13
C PHE A 40 5.80 4.21 3.92
N ALA A 41 6.36 5.35 3.51
CA ALA A 41 5.84 6.10 2.37
C ALA A 41 5.93 5.29 1.08
N HIS A 42 7.02 4.54 0.89
CA HIS A 42 7.21 3.67 -0.26
C HIS A 42 6.13 2.59 -0.32
N SER A 43 5.84 1.93 0.80
CA SER A 43 4.81 0.89 0.86
C SER A 43 3.43 1.43 0.49
N ILE A 44 3.08 2.63 0.97
CA ILE A 44 1.82 3.27 0.62
C ILE A 44 1.77 3.57 -0.87
N ARG A 45 2.85 4.07 -1.45
CA ARG A 45 2.92 4.36 -2.89
C ARG A 45 2.76 3.09 -3.73
N VAL A 46 3.39 2.00 -3.33
CA VAL A 46 3.25 0.71 -4.03
C VAL A 46 1.81 0.22 -3.95
N ALA A 47 1.18 0.33 -2.78
CA ALA A 47 -0.22 -0.06 -2.63
C ALA A 47 -1.14 0.78 -3.52
N CYS A 48 -0.95 2.09 -3.55
CA CYS A 48 -1.74 2.98 -4.40
C CYS A 48 -1.53 2.67 -5.88
N LEU A 49 -0.29 2.43 -6.29
CA LEU A 49 0.03 2.07 -7.67
C LEU A 49 -0.61 0.73 -8.05
N SER A 50 -0.59 -0.25 -7.14
CA SER A 50 -1.19 -1.55 -7.38
C SER A 50 -2.70 -1.44 -7.59
N VAL A 51 -3.38 -0.65 -6.76
CA VAL A 51 -4.82 -0.39 -6.92
C VAL A 51 -5.08 0.33 -8.24
N TRP A 52 -4.28 1.32 -8.57
CA TRP A 52 -4.41 2.07 -9.81
C TRP A 52 -4.30 1.15 -11.03
N LEU A 53 -3.28 0.28 -11.04
CA LEU A 53 -3.08 -0.66 -12.14
C LEU A 53 -4.23 -1.64 -12.27
N ALA A 54 -4.67 -2.25 -11.15
CA ALA A 54 -5.79 -3.19 -11.17
C ALA A 54 -7.07 -2.54 -11.68
N ASP A 55 -7.30 -1.28 -11.30
CA ASP A 55 -8.46 -0.53 -11.75
C ASP A 55 -8.38 -0.23 -13.25
N ARG A 56 -7.22 0.25 -13.72
CA ARG A 56 -7.02 0.57 -15.13
C ARG A 56 -7.08 -0.65 -16.03
N LEU A 57 -6.66 -1.80 -15.53
CA LEU A 57 -6.66 -3.06 -16.28
C LEU A 57 -7.95 -3.87 -16.07
N HIS A 58 -8.92 -3.32 -15.33
CA HIS A 58 -10.21 -3.96 -15.07
C HIS A 58 -10.07 -5.37 -14.48
N LEU A 59 -9.24 -5.49 -13.43
CA LEU A 59 -8.93 -6.80 -12.84
C LEU A 59 -9.76 -7.16 -11.61
N TRP A 60 -10.78 -6.37 -11.28
CA TRP A 60 -11.55 -6.56 -10.04
C TRP A 60 -12.33 -7.87 -9.97
N ASN A 61 -12.56 -8.52 -11.09
CA ASN A 61 -13.16 -9.86 -11.10
C ASN A 61 -12.13 -10.97 -10.87
N ARG A 62 -10.83 -10.63 -10.81
CA ARG A 62 -9.73 -11.60 -10.59
C ARG A 62 -8.92 -11.30 -9.35
N VAL A 63 -8.99 -10.07 -8.87
CA VAL A 63 -8.15 -9.60 -7.76
C VAL A 63 -9.05 -9.00 -6.70
N ASP A 64 -8.88 -9.48 -5.46
CA ASP A 64 -9.58 -8.91 -4.32
C ASP A 64 -8.86 -7.63 -3.86
N LEU A 65 -9.59 -6.54 -3.76
CA LEU A 65 -9.06 -5.23 -3.40
C LEU A 65 -8.32 -5.26 -2.05
N ARG A 66 -8.95 -5.85 -1.03
CA ARG A 66 -8.35 -5.91 0.31
C ARG A 66 -7.05 -6.70 0.29
N SER A 67 -7.05 -7.86 -0.35
CA SER A 67 -5.87 -8.71 -0.44
C SER A 67 -4.74 -8.02 -1.20
N LEU A 68 -5.06 -7.33 -2.29
CA LEU A 68 -4.09 -6.59 -3.07
C LEU A 68 -3.41 -5.50 -2.25
N ILE A 69 -4.20 -4.70 -1.54
CA ILE A 69 -3.68 -3.61 -0.71
C ILE A 69 -2.80 -4.16 0.40
N ARG A 70 -3.27 -5.19 1.11
CA ARG A 70 -2.52 -5.78 2.22
C ARG A 70 -1.21 -6.41 1.74
N ALA A 71 -1.24 -7.13 0.63
CA ALA A 71 -0.02 -7.71 0.06
C ALA A 71 0.98 -6.63 -0.33
N ALA A 72 0.51 -5.55 -0.95
CA ALA A 72 1.38 -4.44 -1.35
C ALA A 72 2.01 -3.75 -0.15
N LEU A 73 1.24 -3.52 0.91
CA LEU A 73 1.76 -2.90 2.13
C LEU A 73 2.77 -3.79 2.85
N LEU A 74 2.63 -5.10 2.73
CA LEU A 74 3.48 -6.06 3.41
C LEU A 74 4.68 -6.52 2.60
N HIS A 75 4.80 -6.12 1.33
CA HIS A 75 5.81 -6.70 0.45
C HIS A 75 7.25 -6.54 0.96
N ASP A 76 7.56 -5.45 1.69
CA ASP A 76 8.87 -5.22 2.29
C ASP A 76 8.86 -5.35 3.81
N TYR A 77 7.76 -5.82 4.38
CA TYR A 77 7.54 -5.80 5.83
C TYR A 77 8.62 -6.57 6.60
N PHE A 78 9.01 -7.74 6.11
CA PHE A 78 9.93 -8.62 6.81
C PHE A 78 11.41 -8.28 6.59
N LEU A 79 11.72 -7.28 5.79
CA LEU A 79 13.10 -6.87 5.56
C LEU A 79 13.70 -6.11 6.74
N TYR A 80 12.86 -5.68 7.69
CA TYR A 80 13.26 -4.80 8.79
C TYR A 80 13.08 -5.45 10.16
N ASP A 81 13.05 -6.75 10.21
CA ASP A 81 12.97 -7.48 11.47
C ASP A 81 14.26 -7.40 12.27
#